data_d58f5fe5884802978648a7e0c9afcd59
#
_entry.id   d58f5fe5884802978648a7e0c9afcd59
#
_cell.length_a   1.000
_cell.length_b   1.000
_cell.length_c   1.000
_cell.angle_alpha   90.00
_cell.angle_beta   90.00
_cell.angle_gamma   90.00
#
_symmetry.space_group_name_H-M   'P 1'
#
loop_
_entity.id
_entity.type
_entity.pdbx_description
1 polymer ?
#
loop_
_entity_poly.entity_id
_entity_poly.type
_entity_poly.pdbx_seq_one_letter_code
_entity_poly.pdbx_strand_id
1 'polypeptide(L)'
;MNRVATAAVLIPLVILALFKAPLWLFTLLVFGVAVLAAHEYFGIVRAQGFRPFAAVSYLFLALSFGSLYALAYFASIDYVDGAGGLAVILMLGLLGGLGLITLTAALVLLLGGMGRDPLSQALPDASVTLMALPYIGFTLGLLPLLRVPSNGALYVLYLMLLVWCGDIAAYYVGRAIGKHKLAPRVSPGKTWEGAIASVLAAAAVGLLLFRFIEPITHLLRSAALLAQPSHTYTPAPFRSAPLWLVVLFAISVNVAAQMGDLVESALKRGAGVKDSGTLLPGHGGVLDRIDALLFALPVGLIFIVTGLGRYFSDFSQ
;
A
#
# COMPACT_ATOMS: atom_id res chain seq x y z
N MET A 1 15.45 -10.63 -21.12
CA MET A 1 14.77 -9.53 -21.83
C MET A 1 13.42 -9.14 -21.22
N ASN A 2 12.61 -10.08 -20.79
CA ASN A 2 11.24 -9.77 -20.31
C ASN A 2 11.16 -8.89 -19.04
N ARG A 3 12.10 -8.98 -18.10
CA ARG A 3 12.05 -8.19 -16.86
C ARG A 3 12.21 -6.69 -17.08
N VAL A 4 13.21 -6.30 -17.84
CA VAL A 4 13.47 -4.88 -18.16
C VAL A 4 12.32 -4.29 -18.97
N ALA A 5 11.82 -5.04 -19.96
CA ALA A 5 10.70 -4.60 -20.79
C ALA A 5 9.42 -4.39 -19.95
N THR A 6 9.09 -5.32 -19.03
CA THR A 6 7.92 -5.18 -18.15
C THR A 6 8.06 -3.97 -17.21
N ALA A 7 9.23 -3.76 -16.61
CA ALA A 7 9.48 -2.60 -15.77
C ALA A 7 9.41 -1.28 -16.55
N ALA A 8 9.96 -1.25 -17.77
CA ALA A 8 9.94 -0.07 -18.65
C ALA A 8 8.52 0.36 -19.06
N VAL A 9 7.57 -0.57 -19.07
CA VAL A 9 6.15 -0.27 -19.35
C VAL A 9 5.38 0.06 -18.06
N LEU A 10 5.57 -0.73 -17.01
CA LEU A 10 4.79 -0.59 -15.78
C LEU A 10 5.13 0.70 -15.00
N ILE A 11 6.40 1.08 -14.93
CA ILE A 11 6.81 2.27 -14.15
C ILE A 11 6.17 3.55 -14.74
N PRO A 12 6.28 3.86 -16.04
CA PRO A 12 5.59 5.01 -16.63
C PRO A 12 4.07 4.95 -16.47
N LEU A 13 3.47 3.76 -16.60
CA LEU A 13 2.02 3.58 -16.44
C LEU A 13 1.57 3.91 -15.01
N VAL A 14 2.30 3.43 -13.99
CA VAL A 14 2.02 3.73 -12.58
C VAL A 14 2.19 5.22 -12.30
N ILE A 15 3.26 5.84 -12.81
CA ILE A 15 3.48 7.28 -12.64
C ILE A 15 2.35 8.08 -13.32
N LEU A 16 1.98 7.72 -14.56
CA LEU A 16 0.89 8.38 -15.26
C LEU A 16 -0.44 8.22 -14.52
N ALA A 17 -0.76 7.01 -14.06
CA ALA A 17 -1.96 6.76 -13.27
C ALA A 17 -1.96 7.56 -11.96
N LEU A 18 -0.82 7.61 -11.29
CA LEU A 18 -0.67 8.32 -10.02
C LEU A 18 -0.86 9.84 -10.17
N PHE A 19 -0.32 10.45 -11.21
CA PHE A 19 -0.33 11.91 -11.36
C PHE A 19 -1.46 12.44 -12.26
N LYS A 20 -1.93 11.67 -13.23
CA LYS A 20 -2.86 12.15 -14.27
C LYS A 20 -4.25 11.53 -14.26
N ALA A 21 -4.39 10.30 -13.75
CA ALA A 21 -5.72 9.69 -13.75
C ALA A 21 -6.68 10.46 -12.84
N PRO A 22 -7.94 10.71 -13.25
CA PRO A 22 -8.95 11.20 -12.31
C PRO A 22 -9.15 10.19 -11.17
N LEU A 23 -9.66 10.66 -10.02
CA LEU A 23 -9.78 9.84 -8.81
C LEU A 23 -10.52 8.51 -9.06
N TRP A 24 -11.62 8.54 -9.80
CA TRP A 24 -12.41 7.34 -10.12
C TRP A 24 -11.60 6.32 -10.93
N LEU A 25 -10.83 6.78 -11.94
CA LEU A 25 -10.02 5.88 -12.78
C LEU A 25 -8.85 5.30 -11.98
N PHE A 26 -8.18 6.14 -11.18
CA PHE A 26 -7.12 5.66 -10.29
C PHE A 26 -7.63 4.60 -9.32
N THR A 27 -8.80 4.85 -8.68
CA THR A 27 -9.43 3.88 -7.78
C THR A 27 -9.78 2.58 -8.51
N LEU A 28 -10.30 2.67 -9.73
CA LEU A 28 -10.63 1.49 -10.54
C LEU A 28 -9.38 0.68 -10.90
N LEU A 29 -8.27 1.34 -11.26
CA LEU A 29 -7.01 0.67 -11.54
C LEU A 29 -6.45 -0.03 -10.30
N VAL A 30 -6.46 0.63 -9.14
CA VAL A 30 -6.02 0.03 -7.87
C VAL A 30 -6.95 -1.12 -7.47
N PHE A 31 -8.26 -0.99 -7.67
CA PHE A 31 -9.21 -2.07 -7.46
C PHE A 31 -8.91 -3.28 -8.34
N GLY A 32 -8.60 -3.08 -9.62
CA GLY A 32 -8.16 -4.14 -10.53
C GLY A 32 -6.92 -4.88 -10.01
N VAL A 33 -5.91 -4.13 -9.52
CA VAL A 33 -4.72 -4.71 -8.86
C VAL A 33 -5.11 -5.51 -7.61
N ALA A 34 -6.03 -5.00 -6.79
CA ALA A 34 -6.51 -5.70 -5.59
C ALA A 34 -7.24 -7.00 -5.92
N VAL A 35 -8.07 -7.01 -6.97
CA VAL A 35 -8.76 -8.23 -7.43
C VAL A 35 -7.75 -9.28 -7.92
N LEU A 36 -6.73 -8.88 -8.69
CA LEU A 36 -5.69 -9.79 -9.17
C LEU A 36 -4.86 -10.34 -8.00
N ALA A 37 -4.44 -9.49 -7.07
CA ALA A 37 -3.72 -9.90 -5.87
C ALA A 37 -4.55 -10.85 -4.97
N ALA A 38 -5.85 -10.57 -4.80
CA ALA A 38 -6.76 -11.46 -4.07
C ALA A 38 -6.93 -12.80 -4.78
N HIS A 39 -6.97 -12.82 -6.12
CA HIS A 39 -7.02 -14.06 -6.90
C HIS A 39 -5.78 -14.93 -6.65
N GLU A 40 -4.59 -14.34 -6.68
CA GLU A 40 -3.33 -15.03 -6.40
C GLU A 40 -3.25 -15.50 -4.94
N TYR A 41 -3.66 -14.65 -3.99
CA TYR A 41 -3.79 -15.03 -2.59
C TYR A 41 -4.69 -16.25 -2.40
N PHE A 42 -5.85 -16.30 -3.06
CA PHE A 42 -6.72 -17.46 -3.00
C PHE A 42 -6.12 -18.69 -3.69
N GLY A 43 -5.24 -18.51 -4.68
CA GLY A 43 -4.44 -19.60 -5.25
C GLY A 43 -3.51 -20.22 -4.20
N ILE A 44 -2.78 -19.39 -3.46
CA ILE A 44 -1.88 -19.80 -2.36
C ILE A 44 -2.68 -20.54 -1.28
N VAL A 45 -3.83 -19.98 -0.87
CA VAL A 45 -4.68 -20.54 0.18
C VAL A 45 -5.26 -21.90 -0.23
N ARG A 46 -5.69 -22.07 -1.50
CA ARG A 46 -6.15 -23.33 -2.03
C ARG A 46 -5.04 -24.40 -2.07
N ALA A 47 -3.82 -24.01 -2.39
CA ALA A 47 -2.67 -24.91 -2.37
C ALA A 47 -2.33 -25.41 -0.95
N GLN A 48 -2.74 -24.68 0.09
CA GLN A 48 -2.65 -25.09 1.49
C GLN A 48 -3.83 -26.02 1.92
N GLY A 49 -4.78 -26.32 1.03
CA GLY A 49 -5.93 -27.19 1.30
C GLY A 49 -7.20 -26.49 1.77
N PHE A 50 -7.21 -25.16 1.86
CA PHE A 50 -8.42 -24.39 2.21
C PHE A 50 -9.33 -24.16 0.99
N ARG A 51 -10.61 -23.92 1.23
CA ARG A 51 -11.63 -23.66 0.21
C ARG A 51 -12.22 -22.25 0.39
N PRO A 52 -11.53 -21.17 -0.01
CA PRO A 52 -12.00 -19.80 0.22
C PRO A 52 -13.33 -19.54 -0.51
N PHE A 53 -14.19 -18.71 0.12
CA PHE A 53 -15.43 -18.20 -0.48
C PHE A 53 -15.10 -16.99 -1.38
N ALA A 54 -14.36 -17.22 -2.46
CA ALA A 54 -13.77 -16.18 -3.28
C ALA A 54 -14.80 -15.17 -3.83
N ALA A 55 -15.97 -15.64 -4.28
CA ALA A 55 -17.05 -14.78 -4.80
C ALA A 55 -17.55 -13.79 -3.74
N VAL A 56 -17.74 -14.27 -2.49
CA VAL A 56 -18.15 -13.44 -1.36
C VAL A 56 -17.05 -12.40 -1.07
N SER A 57 -15.78 -12.82 -1.06
CA SER A 57 -14.66 -11.90 -0.82
C SER A 57 -14.57 -10.83 -1.89
N TYR A 58 -14.73 -11.14 -3.18
CA TYR A 58 -14.73 -10.14 -4.25
C TYR A 58 -15.88 -9.13 -4.12
N LEU A 59 -17.05 -9.55 -3.68
CA LEU A 59 -18.16 -8.64 -3.38
C LEU A 59 -17.78 -7.66 -2.27
N PHE A 60 -17.28 -8.18 -1.13
CA PHE A 60 -16.88 -7.30 -0.02
C PHE A 60 -15.65 -6.45 -0.33
N LEU A 61 -14.76 -6.92 -1.20
CA LEU A 61 -13.66 -6.12 -1.74
C LEU A 61 -14.21 -4.93 -2.54
N ALA A 62 -15.18 -5.15 -3.42
CA ALA A 62 -15.82 -4.10 -4.20
C ALA A 62 -16.56 -3.09 -3.30
N LEU A 63 -17.29 -3.56 -2.29
CA LEU A 63 -17.95 -2.70 -1.29
C LEU A 63 -16.93 -1.86 -0.50
N SER A 64 -15.80 -2.44 -0.12
CA SER A 64 -14.72 -1.72 0.57
C SER A 64 -14.12 -0.63 -0.31
N PHE A 65 -13.81 -0.92 -1.57
CA PHE A 65 -13.31 0.09 -2.51
C PHE A 65 -14.35 1.16 -2.83
N GLY A 66 -15.62 0.79 -2.95
CA GLY A 66 -16.72 1.74 -3.13
C GLY A 66 -16.85 2.72 -1.96
N SER A 67 -16.79 2.20 -0.72
CA SER A 67 -16.84 3.05 0.49
C SER A 67 -15.60 3.94 0.63
N LEU A 68 -14.40 3.41 0.34
CA LEU A 68 -13.15 4.17 0.38
C LEU A 68 -13.09 5.23 -0.73
N TYR A 69 -13.62 4.92 -1.92
CA TYR A 69 -13.78 5.90 -3.00
C TYR A 69 -14.74 7.02 -2.61
N ALA A 70 -15.91 6.68 -2.07
CA ALA A 70 -16.88 7.68 -1.62
C ALA A 70 -16.25 8.60 -0.56
N LEU A 71 -15.52 8.03 0.41
CA LEU A 71 -14.80 8.78 1.42
C LEU A 71 -13.74 9.71 0.79
N ALA A 72 -12.93 9.21 -0.13
CA ALA A 72 -11.92 9.99 -0.84
C ALA A 72 -12.57 11.11 -1.70
N TYR A 73 -13.70 10.83 -2.33
CA TYR A 73 -14.45 11.79 -3.12
C TYR A 73 -15.01 12.94 -2.25
N PHE A 74 -15.66 12.61 -1.13
CA PHE A 74 -16.15 13.63 -0.18
C PHE A 74 -14.99 14.42 0.43
N ALA A 75 -13.89 13.76 0.81
CA ALA A 75 -12.69 14.43 1.30
C ALA A 75 -12.10 15.40 0.26
N SER A 76 -12.19 15.09 -1.04
CA SER A 76 -11.70 15.97 -2.10
C SER A 76 -12.56 17.24 -2.27
N ILE A 77 -13.87 17.16 -2.04
CA ILE A 77 -14.76 18.31 -2.07
C ILE A 77 -14.50 19.22 -0.88
N ASP A 78 -14.41 18.64 0.32
CA ASP A 78 -14.22 19.40 1.57
C ASP A 78 -12.85 20.07 1.66
N TYR A 79 -11.84 19.44 1.09
CA TYR A 79 -10.51 20.01 0.97
C TYR A 79 -10.51 21.33 0.17
N VAL A 80 -11.43 21.46 -0.78
CA VAL A 80 -11.62 22.69 -1.57
C VAL A 80 -12.35 23.77 -0.77
N ASP A 81 -13.30 23.38 0.09
CA ASP A 81 -14.19 24.31 0.80
C ASP A 81 -13.69 24.73 2.21
N GLY A 82 -12.62 24.12 2.71
CA GLY A 82 -11.93 24.56 3.94
C GLY A 82 -12.62 24.22 5.26
N ALA A 83 -13.56 23.29 5.27
CA ALA A 83 -14.35 22.91 6.45
C ALA A 83 -13.64 21.84 7.31
N GLY A 84 -12.73 22.23 8.19
CA GLY A 84 -11.89 21.33 9.02
C GLY A 84 -12.61 20.37 9.97
N GLY A 85 -13.94 20.38 10.06
CA GLY A 85 -14.74 19.44 10.86
C GLY A 85 -14.96 18.08 10.18
N LEU A 86 -14.89 18.02 8.86
CA LEU A 86 -15.19 16.84 8.08
C LEU A 86 -14.10 15.77 8.17
N ALA A 87 -12.85 16.14 8.38
CA ALA A 87 -11.75 15.17 8.52
C ALA A 87 -12.00 14.16 9.67
N VAL A 88 -12.57 14.61 10.78
CA VAL A 88 -12.94 13.76 11.91
C VAL A 88 -14.13 12.87 11.55
N ILE A 89 -15.16 13.41 10.90
CA ILE A 89 -16.34 12.65 10.46
C ILE A 89 -15.93 11.60 9.43
N LEU A 90 -15.04 11.96 8.50
CA LEU A 90 -14.51 11.05 7.50
C LEU A 90 -13.68 9.93 8.13
N MET A 91 -12.86 10.25 9.13
CA MET A 91 -12.08 9.24 9.86
C MET A 91 -12.98 8.27 10.64
N LEU A 92 -14.01 8.78 11.32
CA LEU A 92 -15.00 7.96 12.00
C LEU A 92 -15.83 7.13 11.01
N GLY A 93 -16.20 7.73 9.87
CA GLY A 93 -16.88 7.04 8.77
C GLY A 93 -16.04 5.93 8.15
N LEU A 94 -14.73 6.15 8.00
CA LEU A 94 -13.78 5.14 7.52
C LEU A 94 -13.71 3.96 8.48
N LEU A 95 -13.44 4.23 9.74
CA LEU A 95 -13.31 3.19 10.77
C LEU A 95 -14.63 2.43 10.97
N GLY A 96 -15.75 3.16 11.04
CA GLY A 96 -17.07 2.57 11.17
C GLY A 96 -17.51 1.77 9.93
N GLY A 97 -17.31 2.33 8.75
CA GLY A 97 -17.68 1.69 7.48
C GLY A 97 -16.88 0.42 7.21
N LEU A 98 -15.56 0.47 7.32
CA LEU A 98 -14.71 -0.71 7.16
C LEU A 98 -14.96 -1.75 8.26
N GLY A 99 -15.20 -1.30 9.49
CA GLY A 99 -15.58 -2.18 10.60
C GLY A 99 -16.89 -2.91 10.33
N LEU A 100 -17.92 -2.20 9.85
CA LEU A 100 -19.21 -2.79 9.50
C LEU A 100 -19.11 -3.76 8.32
N ILE A 101 -18.35 -3.41 7.28
CA ILE A 101 -18.08 -4.28 6.13
C ILE A 101 -17.39 -5.55 6.60
N THR A 102 -16.37 -5.44 7.47
CA THR A 102 -15.64 -6.60 8.02
C THR A 102 -16.54 -7.49 8.86
N LEU A 103 -17.34 -6.89 9.75
CA LEU A 103 -18.28 -7.62 10.59
C LEU A 103 -19.32 -8.36 9.73
N THR A 104 -19.92 -7.67 8.77
CA THR A 104 -20.91 -8.26 7.88
C THR A 104 -20.31 -9.39 7.04
N ALA A 105 -19.10 -9.18 6.50
CA ALA A 105 -18.37 -10.22 5.78
C ALA A 105 -18.10 -11.44 6.67
N ALA A 106 -17.66 -11.25 7.91
CA ALA A 106 -17.42 -12.32 8.86
C ALA A 106 -18.69 -13.13 9.14
N LEU A 107 -19.81 -12.45 9.39
CA LEU A 107 -21.10 -13.13 9.62
C LEU A 107 -21.57 -13.92 8.41
N VAL A 108 -21.49 -13.33 7.20
CA VAL A 108 -21.87 -14.02 5.95
C VAL A 108 -20.98 -15.24 5.69
N LEU A 109 -19.67 -15.12 5.94
CA LEU A 109 -18.73 -16.22 5.75
C LEU A 109 -18.94 -17.34 6.78
N LEU A 110 -19.25 -17.01 8.02
CA LEU A 110 -19.59 -18.02 9.05
C LEU A 110 -20.89 -18.74 8.70
N LEU A 111 -21.93 -18.02 8.25
CA LEU A 111 -23.18 -18.64 7.78
C LEU A 111 -22.91 -19.55 6.58
N GLY A 112 -22.14 -19.09 5.59
CA GLY A 112 -21.72 -19.92 4.45
C GLY A 112 -20.91 -21.14 4.87
N GLY A 113 -20.14 -21.02 5.95
CA GLY A 113 -19.35 -22.11 6.55
C GLY A 113 -20.21 -23.26 7.07
N MET A 114 -21.46 -23.01 7.47
CA MET A 114 -22.39 -24.07 7.93
C MET A 114 -22.67 -25.15 6.85
N GLY A 115 -22.47 -24.79 5.58
CA GLY A 115 -22.59 -25.74 4.45
C GLY A 115 -21.30 -26.52 4.13
N ARG A 116 -20.25 -26.41 4.94
CA ARG A 116 -18.99 -27.14 4.70
C ARG A 116 -19.05 -28.58 5.19
N ASP A 117 -18.43 -29.44 4.41
CA ASP A 117 -18.17 -30.83 4.79
C ASP A 117 -16.68 -31.12 4.60
N PRO A 118 -15.95 -31.48 5.68
CA PRO A 118 -16.39 -31.55 7.08
C PRO A 118 -16.58 -30.15 7.70
N LEU A 119 -17.44 -30.03 8.74
CA LEU A 119 -17.69 -28.78 9.46
C LEU A 119 -16.42 -28.17 10.10
N SER A 120 -15.40 -28.98 10.36
CA SER A 120 -14.08 -28.50 10.83
C SER A 120 -13.38 -27.53 9.87
N GLN A 121 -13.77 -27.52 8.59
CA GLN A 121 -13.27 -26.59 7.58
C GLN A 121 -14.03 -25.25 7.56
N ALA A 122 -15.18 -25.15 8.21
CA ALA A 122 -16.02 -23.94 8.19
C ALA A 122 -15.27 -22.69 8.66
N LEU A 123 -14.67 -22.75 9.85
CA LEU A 123 -13.95 -21.63 10.44
C LEU A 123 -12.62 -21.32 9.71
N PRO A 124 -11.76 -22.29 9.39
CA PRO A 124 -10.57 -22.04 8.58
C PRO A 124 -10.87 -21.38 7.23
N ASP A 125 -11.81 -21.94 6.46
CA ASP A 125 -12.18 -21.40 5.14
C ASP A 125 -12.74 -19.97 5.23
N ALA A 126 -13.57 -19.69 6.24
CA ALA A 126 -14.10 -18.35 6.50
C ALA A 126 -12.98 -17.38 6.90
N SER A 127 -12.06 -17.80 7.78
CA SER A 127 -10.98 -16.96 8.28
C SER A 127 -9.98 -16.56 7.19
N VAL A 128 -9.53 -17.52 6.37
CA VAL A 128 -8.61 -17.22 5.26
C VAL A 128 -9.29 -16.36 4.19
N THR A 129 -10.62 -16.52 4.00
CA THR A 129 -11.37 -15.67 3.07
C THR A 129 -11.49 -14.25 3.59
N LEU A 130 -11.83 -14.08 4.87
CA LEU A 130 -11.96 -12.78 5.51
C LEU A 130 -10.63 -12.02 5.50
N MET A 131 -9.50 -12.71 5.66
CA MET A 131 -8.17 -12.10 5.71
C MET A 131 -7.80 -11.34 4.42
N ALA A 132 -8.39 -11.69 3.27
CA ALA A 132 -8.16 -10.95 2.03
C ALA A 132 -8.63 -9.48 2.11
N LEU A 133 -9.65 -9.18 2.94
CA LEU A 133 -10.14 -7.80 3.09
C LEU A 133 -9.13 -6.89 3.79
N PRO A 134 -8.69 -7.14 5.04
CA PRO A 134 -7.71 -6.28 5.69
C PRO A 134 -6.35 -6.35 5.01
N TYR A 135 -5.91 -7.52 4.53
CA TYR A 135 -4.58 -7.71 3.96
C TYR A 135 -4.41 -7.02 2.59
N ILE A 136 -5.39 -7.13 1.71
CA ILE A 136 -5.31 -6.62 0.33
C ILE A 136 -6.28 -5.46 0.13
N GLY A 137 -7.56 -5.65 0.49
CA GLY A 137 -8.62 -4.72 0.18
C GLY A 137 -8.45 -3.36 0.86
N PHE A 138 -8.31 -3.36 2.18
CA PHE A 138 -8.21 -2.11 2.93
C PHE A 138 -6.87 -1.44 2.70
N THR A 139 -5.78 -2.21 2.67
CA THR A 139 -4.44 -1.65 2.47
C THR A 139 -4.31 -0.94 1.12
N LEU A 140 -4.68 -1.57 0.01
CA LEU A 140 -4.65 -0.93 -1.31
C LEU A 140 -5.72 0.16 -1.44
N GLY A 141 -6.87 0.00 -0.80
CA GLY A 141 -7.93 1.00 -0.77
C GLY A 141 -7.53 2.31 -0.07
N LEU A 142 -6.42 2.33 0.68
CA LEU A 142 -5.85 3.57 1.23
C LEU A 142 -5.20 4.45 0.15
N LEU A 143 -4.79 3.91 -0.99
CA LEU A 143 -4.11 4.67 -2.05
C LEU A 143 -4.96 5.83 -2.59
N PRO A 144 -6.26 5.66 -2.92
CA PRO A 144 -7.13 6.78 -3.29
C PRO A 144 -7.19 7.88 -2.22
N LEU A 145 -7.28 7.51 -0.93
CA LEU A 145 -7.30 8.47 0.19
C LEU A 145 -5.98 9.23 0.32
N LEU A 146 -4.85 8.53 0.24
CA LEU A 146 -3.52 9.14 0.30
C LEU A 146 -3.27 10.10 -0.86
N ARG A 147 -3.98 9.92 -1.98
CA ARG A 147 -3.86 10.76 -3.17
C ARG A 147 -4.70 12.03 -3.12
N VAL A 148 -5.74 12.13 -2.29
CA VAL A 148 -6.67 13.28 -2.23
C VAL A 148 -5.98 14.62 -1.97
N PRO A 149 -5.04 14.77 -1.01
CA PRO A 149 -4.35 16.04 -0.79
C PRO A 149 -3.67 16.55 -2.07
N SER A 150 -3.52 17.86 -2.22
CA SER A 150 -2.94 18.50 -3.42
C SER A 150 -1.57 17.93 -3.82
N ASN A 151 -0.77 17.49 -2.84
CA ASN A 151 0.51 16.82 -3.04
C ASN A 151 0.42 15.30 -2.79
N GLY A 152 -0.78 14.73 -2.71
CA GLY A 152 -0.98 13.33 -2.36
C GLY A 152 -0.32 12.34 -3.32
N ALA A 153 -0.31 12.64 -4.62
CA ALA A 153 0.42 11.85 -5.62
C ALA A 153 1.93 11.83 -5.32
N LEU A 154 2.51 12.96 -4.95
CA LEU A 154 3.91 13.05 -4.57
C LEU A 154 4.21 12.28 -3.29
N TYR A 155 3.27 12.31 -2.32
CA TYR A 155 3.40 11.55 -1.09
C TYR A 155 3.38 10.03 -1.33
N VAL A 156 2.47 9.54 -2.17
CA VAL A 156 2.43 8.12 -2.55
C VAL A 156 3.73 7.73 -3.27
N LEU A 157 4.21 8.57 -4.21
CA LEU A 157 5.50 8.33 -4.88
C LEU A 157 6.66 8.30 -3.87
N TYR A 158 6.68 9.22 -2.92
CA TYR A 158 7.69 9.25 -1.86
C TYR A 158 7.71 7.96 -1.07
N LEU A 159 6.53 7.46 -0.65
CA LEU A 159 6.39 6.20 0.06
C LEU A 159 6.89 5.00 -0.78
N MET A 160 6.52 4.94 -2.08
CA MET A 160 7.00 3.90 -2.99
C MET A 160 8.53 3.95 -3.15
N LEU A 161 9.12 5.13 -3.24
CA LEU A 161 10.58 5.28 -3.36
C LEU A 161 11.32 4.81 -2.11
N LEU A 162 10.78 5.06 -0.89
CA LEU A 162 11.36 4.52 0.35
C LEU A 162 11.41 2.99 0.34
N VAL A 163 10.34 2.34 -0.13
CA VAL A 163 10.27 0.88 -0.25
C VAL A 163 11.26 0.39 -1.30
N TRP A 164 11.19 0.91 -2.52
CA TRP A 164 12.03 0.43 -3.63
C TRP A 164 13.52 0.64 -3.40
N CYS A 165 13.93 1.82 -2.91
CA CYS A 165 15.34 2.07 -2.61
C CYS A 165 15.84 1.18 -1.47
N GLY A 166 15.00 0.92 -0.47
CA GLY A 166 15.30 -0.03 0.58
C GLY A 166 15.52 -1.45 0.05
N ASP A 167 14.64 -1.94 -0.82
CA ASP A 167 14.76 -3.28 -1.42
C ASP A 167 16.01 -3.42 -2.27
N ILE A 168 16.33 -2.38 -3.06
CA ILE A 168 17.57 -2.35 -3.85
C ILE A 168 18.80 -2.44 -2.93
N ALA A 169 18.84 -1.64 -1.86
CA ALA A 169 19.94 -1.66 -0.92
C ALA A 169 20.06 -3.00 -0.19
N ALA A 170 18.91 -3.55 0.26
CA ALA A 170 18.88 -4.88 0.89
C ALA A 170 19.44 -5.96 0.00
N TYR A 171 19.09 -5.96 -1.28
CA TYR A 171 19.56 -6.93 -2.25
C TYR A 171 21.07 -6.85 -2.48
N TYR A 172 21.59 -5.65 -2.78
CA TYR A 172 23.02 -5.52 -3.09
C TYR A 172 23.92 -5.74 -1.87
N VAL A 173 23.59 -5.15 -0.72
CA VAL A 173 24.36 -5.30 0.50
C VAL A 173 24.24 -6.71 1.06
N GLY A 174 23.02 -7.26 1.10
CA GLY A 174 22.80 -8.63 1.55
C GLY A 174 23.54 -9.66 0.72
N ARG A 175 23.67 -9.42 -0.62
CA ARG A 175 24.46 -10.28 -1.50
C ARG A 175 25.96 -10.10 -1.34
N ALA A 176 26.45 -8.89 -1.08
CA ALA A 176 27.88 -8.59 -1.00
C ALA A 176 28.50 -9.00 0.34
N ILE A 177 27.84 -8.72 1.45
CA ILE A 177 28.39 -8.90 2.80
C ILE A 177 27.47 -9.68 3.77
N GLY A 178 26.28 -10.14 3.31
CA GLY A 178 25.29 -10.80 4.16
C GLY A 178 25.77 -12.17 4.68
N LYS A 179 25.97 -12.28 5.99
CA LYS A 179 26.39 -13.50 6.68
C LYS A 179 25.28 -14.06 7.57
N HIS A 180 24.53 -13.19 8.24
CA HIS A 180 23.53 -13.60 9.21
C HIS A 180 22.14 -13.63 8.56
N LYS A 181 21.53 -14.82 8.52
CA LYS A 181 20.21 -15.00 7.91
C LYS A 181 19.11 -14.37 8.76
N LEU A 182 18.24 -13.55 8.13
CA LEU A 182 17.13 -12.89 8.80
C LEU A 182 15.97 -13.86 9.08
N ALA A 183 15.55 -14.64 8.09
CA ALA A 183 14.42 -15.55 8.17
C ALA A 183 14.68 -16.84 7.38
N PRO A 184 15.53 -17.78 7.89
CA PRO A 184 16.01 -18.94 7.13
C PRO A 184 14.89 -19.84 6.56
N ARG A 185 13.79 -20.01 7.32
CA ARG A 185 12.66 -20.88 6.93
C ARG A 185 11.74 -20.24 5.90
N VAL A 186 11.64 -18.91 5.91
CA VAL A 186 10.69 -18.13 5.09
C VAL A 186 11.36 -17.63 3.83
N SER A 187 12.48 -16.92 3.99
CA SER A 187 13.26 -16.33 2.90
C SER A 187 14.75 -16.52 3.15
N PRO A 188 15.36 -17.63 2.72
CA PRO A 188 16.76 -17.95 3.00
C PRO A 188 17.76 -16.98 2.35
N GLY A 189 17.30 -16.17 1.40
CA GLY A 189 18.12 -15.13 0.76
C GLY A 189 18.29 -13.87 1.60
N LYS A 190 17.35 -13.57 2.50
CA LYS A 190 17.38 -12.35 3.32
C LYS A 190 18.37 -12.43 4.46
N THR A 191 19.09 -11.32 4.71
CA THR A 191 20.12 -11.21 5.75
C THR A 191 19.90 -9.98 6.62
N TRP A 192 20.40 -10.00 7.86
CA TRP A 192 20.35 -8.86 8.77
C TRP A 192 21.13 -7.65 8.24
N GLU A 193 22.28 -7.89 7.62
CA GLU A 193 23.08 -6.83 6.99
C GLU A 193 22.30 -6.14 5.86
N GLY A 194 21.59 -6.94 5.05
CA GLY A 194 20.70 -6.41 4.02
C GLY A 194 19.53 -5.62 4.61
N ALA A 195 18.90 -6.13 5.68
CA ALA A 195 17.79 -5.44 6.34
C ALA A 195 18.19 -4.09 6.94
N ILE A 196 19.36 -4.02 7.60
CA ILE A 196 19.92 -2.78 8.13
C ILE A 196 20.25 -1.81 7.00
N ALA A 197 20.86 -2.27 5.92
CA ALA A 197 21.16 -1.46 4.75
C ALA A 197 19.88 -0.89 4.10
N SER A 198 18.80 -1.67 4.07
CA SER A 198 17.48 -1.21 3.62
C SER A 198 16.98 -0.01 4.43
N VAL A 199 17.01 -0.12 5.75
CA VAL A 199 16.59 0.96 6.67
C VAL A 199 17.44 2.21 6.49
N LEU A 200 18.77 2.05 6.42
CA LEU A 200 19.69 3.17 6.23
C LEU A 200 19.48 3.86 4.87
N ALA A 201 19.28 3.09 3.80
CA ALA A 201 18.99 3.61 2.48
C ALA A 201 17.65 4.36 2.44
N ALA A 202 16.61 3.79 3.05
CA ALA A 202 15.31 4.46 3.14
C ALA A 202 15.40 5.77 3.93
N ALA A 203 16.11 5.80 5.06
CA ALA A 203 16.33 7.02 5.83
C ALA A 203 17.11 8.08 5.02
N ALA A 204 18.18 7.68 4.34
CA ALA A 204 18.98 8.58 3.51
C ALA A 204 18.18 9.14 2.32
N VAL A 205 17.46 8.27 1.58
CA VAL A 205 16.58 8.68 0.46
C VAL A 205 15.45 9.55 0.96
N GLY A 206 14.85 9.21 2.12
CA GLY A 206 13.80 10.00 2.74
C GLY A 206 14.27 11.42 3.05
N LEU A 207 15.43 11.57 3.68
CA LEU A 207 16.04 12.89 3.96
C LEU A 207 16.40 13.63 2.68
N LEU A 208 16.96 12.95 1.68
CA LEU A 208 17.34 13.55 0.41
C LEU A 208 16.11 14.08 -0.35
N LEU A 209 15.08 13.27 -0.51
CA LEU A 209 13.83 13.68 -1.15
C LEU A 209 13.15 14.83 -0.40
N PHE A 210 13.16 14.78 0.94
CA PHE A 210 12.65 15.85 1.78
C PHE A 210 13.43 17.16 1.58
N ARG A 211 14.76 17.10 1.50
CA ARG A 211 15.61 18.27 1.25
C ARG A 211 15.37 18.91 -0.11
N PHE A 212 15.04 18.11 -1.12
CA PHE A 212 14.83 18.55 -2.49
C PHE A 212 13.34 18.57 -2.90
N ILE A 213 12.41 18.54 -1.94
CA ILE A 213 10.99 18.47 -2.23
C ILE A 213 10.46 19.67 -3.01
N GLU A 214 10.96 20.88 -2.71
CA GLU A 214 10.59 22.11 -3.42
C GLU A 214 11.00 22.07 -4.89
N PRO A 215 12.29 21.87 -5.27
CA PRO A 215 12.68 21.78 -6.66
C PRO A 215 11.98 20.61 -7.38
N ILE A 216 11.75 19.47 -6.72
CA ILE A 216 10.99 18.37 -7.29
C ILE A 216 9.55 18.78 -7.58
N THR A 217 8.89 19.45 -6.65
CA THR A 217 7.52 19.94 -6.82
C THR A 217 7.44 20.97 -7.95
N HIS A 218 8.39 21.90 -8.03
CA HIS A 218 8.48 22.87 -9.12
C HIS A 218 8.66 22.18 -10.48
N LEU A 219 9.54 21.20 -10.57
CA LEU A 219 9.75 20.40 -11.78
C LEU A 219 8.48 19.66 -12.20
N LEU A 220 7.79 19.02 -11.26
CA LEU A 220 6.56 18.29 -11.54
C LEU A 220 5.42 19.21 -11.97
N ARG A 221 5.34 20.43 -11.43
CA ARG A 221 4.38 21.46 -11.86
C ARG A 221 4.71 22.00 -13.24
N SER A 222 5.98 22.29 -13.53
CA SER A 222 6.38 22.75 -14.86
C SER A 222 6.13 21.69 -15.94
N ALA A 223 6.29 20.40 -15.60
CA ALA A 223 5.92 19.28 -16.43
C ALA A 223 4.38 19.02 -16.47
N ALA A 224 3.57 19.88 -15.86
CA ALA A 224 2.13 19.74 -15.71
C ALA A 224 1.70 18.41 -15.07
N LEU A 225 2.54 17.76 -14.29
CA LEU A 225 2.22 16.53 -13.56
C LEU A 225 1.49 16.80 -12.25
N LEU A 226 1.77 17.92 -11.59
CA LEU A 226 1.03 18.40 -10.41
C LEU A 226 0.19 19.64 -10.79
N ALA A 227 -0.96 19.78 -10.11
CA ALA A 227 -1.80 20.97 -10.25
C ALA A 227 -1.03 22.22 -9.79
N GLN A 228 -1.31 23.36 -10.44
CA GLN A 228 -0.86 24.66 -9.94
C GLN A 228 -1.60 24.96 -8.63
N PRO A 229 -0.93 25.58 -7.63
CA PRO A 229 -1.61 26.01 -6.43
C PRO A 229 -2.68 27.04 -6.82
N SER A 230 -3.88 26.94 -6.24
CA SER A 230 -4.88 28.02 -6.33
C SER A 230 -4.29 29.27 -5.70
N HIS A 231 -4.64 30.45 -6.21
CA HIS A 231 -4.08 31.74 -5.78
C HIS A 231 -4.23 32.06 -4.28
N THR A 232 -5.04 31.31 -3.56
CA THR A 232 -5.27 31.38 -2.11
C THR A 232 -4.42 30.43 -1.29
N TYR A 233 -3.63 29.57 -1.93
CA TYR A 233 -2.89 28.52 -1.26
C TYR A 233 -1.41 28.54 -1.66
N THR A 234 -0.59 29.10 -0.81
CA THR A 234 0.87 28.88 -0.85
C THR A 234 1.15 27.62 -0.03
N PRO A 235 1.52 26.50 -0.64
CA PRO A 235 1.93 25.34 0.15
C PRO A 235 3.13 25.77 1.02
N ALA A 236 2.98 25.79 2.35
CA ALA A 236 4.14 25.85 3.18
C ALA A 236 4.96 24.58 2.90
N PRO A 237 6.21 24.77 2.81
CA PRO A 237 7.08 23.74 2.36
C PRO A 237 7.10 22.61 3.41
N PHE A 238 7.27 21.38 2.97
CA PHE A 238 7.80 20.27 3.73
C PHE A 238 8.97 20.67 4.68
N ARG A 239 9.51 21.85 4.48
CA ARG A 239 10.62 22.45 5.22
C ARG A 239 10.42 22.60 6.72
N SER A 240 9.19 22.61 7.20
CA SER A 240 8.89 22.80 8.63
C SER A 240 8.88 21.49 9.43
N ALA A 241 8.83 20.33 8.78
CA ALA A 241 8.87 19.07 9.50
C ALA A 241 10.23 18.82 10.15
N PRO A 242 10.29 18.47 11.44
CA PRO A 242 11.55 18.17 12.09
C PRO A 242 12.19 16.92 11.47
N LEU A 243 13.50 16.98 11.19
CA LEU A 243 14.22 15.92 10.48
C LEU A 243 14.08 14.54 11.15
N TRP A 244 14.01 14.51 12.49
CA TRP A 244 13.79 13.25 13.21
C TRP A 244 12.47 12.56 12.83
N LEU A 245 11.41 13.35 12.56
CA LEU A 245 10.10 12.81 12.15
C LEU A 245 10.16 12.24 10.74
N VAL A 246 10.90 12.87 9.83
CA VAL A 246 11.15 12.38 8.47
C VAL A 246 11.92 11.05 8.50
N VAL A 247 12.95 10.98 9.35
CA VAL A 247 13.74 9.74 9.55
C VAL A 247 12.88 8.65 10.17
N LEU A 248 12.12 8.97 11.22
CA LEU A 248 11.22 8.02 11.88
C LEU A 248 10.19 7.47 10.89
N PHE A 249 9.61 8.34 10.06
CA PHE A 249 8.69 7.93 9.00
C PHE A 249 9.34 6.97 8.01
N ALA A 250 10.50 7.34 7.46
CA ALA A 250 11.22 6.51 6.48
C ALA A 250 11.59 5.14 7.05
N ILE A 251 12.07 5.09 8.29
CA ILE A 251 12.38 3.85 9.00
C ILE A 251 11.13 3.00 9.19
N SER A 252 10.05 3.59 9.70
CA SER A 252 8.80 2.87 10.00
C SER A 252 8.17 2.27 8.75
N VAL A 253 8.11 3.05 7.66
CA VAL A 253 7.61 2.58 6.35
C VAL A 253 8.47 1.44 5.82
N ASN A 254 9.80 1.57 5.88
CA ASN A 254 10.70 0.54 5.36
C ASN A 254 10.67 -0.75 6.20
N VAL A 255 10.62 -0.64 7.53
CA VAL A 255 10.47 -1.83 8.41
C VAL A 255 9.15 -2.54 8.13
N ALA A 256 8.05 -1.78 8.00
CA ALA A 256 6.76 -2.37 7.63
C ALA A 256 6.81 -3.06 6.25
N ALA A 257 7.44 -2.44 5.26
CA ALA A 257 7.65 -3.03 3.93
C ALA A 257 8.41 -4.37 4.01
N GLN A 258 9.50 -4.43 4.76
CA GLN A 258 10.25 -5.67 4.97
C GLN A 258 9.41 -6.76 5.64
N MET A 259 8.54 -6.38 6.59
CA MET A 259 7.60 -7.31 7.23
C MET A 259 6.56 -7.83 6.24
N GLY A 260 6.03 -6.96 5.35
CA GLY A 260 5.06 -7.35 4.32
C GLY A 260 5.61 -8.43 3.39
N ASP A 261 6.81 -8.23 2.84
CA ASP A 261 7.50 -9.21 2.00
C ASP A 261 7.78 -10.53 2.76
N LEU A 262 8.14 -10.45 4.05
CA LEU A 262 8.32 -11.68 4.87
C LEU A 262 7.00 -12.42 5.08
N VAL A 263 5.90 -11.71 5.33
CA VAL A 263 4.56 -12.32 5.51
C VAL A 263 4.12 -13.01 4.23
N GLU A 264 4.23 -12.34 3.09
CA GLU A 264 3.88 -12.93 1.78
C GLU A 264 4.76 -14.14 1.46
N SER A 265 6.08 -14.03 1.73
CA SER A 265 7.01 -15.14 1.60
C SER A 265 6.60 -16.33 2.49
N ALA A 266 6.16 -16.09 3.72
CA ALA A 266 5.69 -17.16 4.63
C ALA A 266 4.43 -17.85 4.09
N LEU A 267 3.47 -17.09 3.57
CA LEU A 267 2.26 -17.64 2.94
C LEU A 267 2.61 -18.56 1.76
N LYS A 268 3.52 -18.14 0.89
CA LYS A 268 4.00 -18.95 -0.25
C LYS A 268 4.69 -20.24 0.20
N ARG A 269 5.56 -20.16 1.21
CA ARG A 269 6.24 -21.36 1.73
C ARG A 269 5.27 -22.33 2.40
N GLY A 270 4.24 -21.81 3.10
CA GLY A 270 3.18 -22.64 3.66
C GLY A 270 2.39 -23.41 2.58
N ALA A 271 2.30 -22.84 1.38
CA ALA A 271 1.66 -23.47 0.21
C ALA A 271 2.61 -24.32 -0.65
N GLY A 272 3.90 -24.41 -0.29
CA GLY A 272 4.90 -25.11 -1.09
C GLY A 272 5.25 -24.44 -2.43
N VAL A 273 4.86 -23.16 -2.61
CA VAL A 273 5.13 -22.39 -3.84
C VAL A 273 6.20 -21.33 -3.60
N LYS A 274 6.75 -20.81 -4.70
CA LYS A 274 7.77 -19.75 -4.65
C LYS A 274 7.21 -18.40 -5.04
N ASP A 275 6.40 -18.35 -6.07
CA ASP A 275 5.80 -17.12 -6.62
C ASP A 275 4.29 -17.17 -6.38
N SER A 276 3.65 -16.01 -6.19
CA SER A 276 2.20 -15.93 -5.92
C SER A 276 1.36 -16.26 -7.15
N GLY A 277 1.93 -16.02 -8.35
CA GLY A 277 1.30 -16.25 -9.63
C GLY A 277 2.29 -16.17 -10.79
N THR A 278 1.75 -16.23 -12.01
CA THR A 278 2.53 -16.16 -13.26
C THR A 278 2.04 -15.05 -14.19
N LEU A 279 1.22 -14.13 -13.67
CA LEU A 279 0.53 -13.12 -14.47
C LEU A 279 1.49 -12.11 -15.11
N LEU A 280 2.60 -11.79 -14.43
CA LEU A 280 3.60 -10.86 -14.93
C LEU A 280 4.81 -11.62 -15.51
N PRO A 281 4.98 -11.65 -16.85
CA PRO A 281 6.05 -12.41 -17.48
C PRO A 281 7.42 -12.03 -16.93
N GLY A 282 8.15 -12.99 -16.35
CA GLY A 282 9.46 -12.80 -15.75
C GLY A 282 9.49 -12.12 -14.37
N HIS A 283 8.32 -11.71 -13.84
CA HIS A 283 8.18 -11.02 -12.54
C HIS A 283 7.34 -11.77 -11.50
N GLY A 284 6.81 -12.95 -11.80
CA GLY A 284 5.92 -13.68 -10.89
C GLY A 284 4.49 -13.13 -10.90
N GLY A 285 3.85 -13.09 -9.75
CA GLY A 285 2.50 -12.56 -9.59
C GLY A 285 2.44 -11.06 -9.30
N VAL A 286 1.22 -10.54 -9.30
CA VAL A 286 0.90 -9.17 -8.90
C VAL A 286 1.13 -8.99 -7.39
N LEU A 287 0.73 -9.98 -6.59
CA LEU A 287 0.92 -9.95 -5.13
C LEU A 287 2.41 -9.86 -4.77
N ASP A 288 3.29 -10.60 -5.50
CA ASP A 288 4.77 -10.50 -5.34
C ASP A 288 5.33 -9.09 -5.59
N ARG A 289 4.58 -8.16 -6.19
CA ARG A 289 5.03 -6.79 -6.51
C ARG A 289 4.51 -5.74 -5.56
N ILE A 290 3.49 -6.06 -4.79
CA ILE A 290 2.84 -5.12 -3.88
C ILE A 290 2.92 -5.55 -2.41
N ASP A 291 3.44 -6.73 -2.12
CA ASP A 291 3.56 -7.33 -0.79
C ASP A 291 4.15 -6.37 0.26
N ALA A 292 5.26 -5.73 -0.07
CA ALA A 292 5.89 -4.70 0.75
C ALA A 292 4.98 -3.47 0.95
N LEU A 293 4.26 -3.04 -0.10
CA LEU A 293 3.36 -1.89 -0.04
C LEU A 293 2.15 -2.15 0.86
N LEU A 294 1.64 -3.39 0.92
CA LEU A 294 0.48 -3.72 1.74
C LEU A 294 0.70 -3.37 3.22
N PHE A 295 1.91 -3.49 3.74
CA PHE A 295 2.26 -3.11 5.10
C PHE A 295 2.73 -1.66 5.22
N ALA A 296 3.37 -1.13 4.20
CA ALA A 296 3.86 0.25 4.18
C ALA A 296 2.72 1.28 4.14
N LEU A 297 1.62 1.01 3.41
CA LEU A 297 0.50 1.94 3.23
C LEU A 297 -0.21 2.32 4.53
N PRO A 298 -0.60 1.38 5.43
CA PRO A 298 -1.19 1.73 6.71
C PRO A 298 -0.28 2.59 7.58
N VAL A 299 1.03 2.29 7.60
CA VAL A 299 2.02 3.10 8.33
C VAL A 299 2.09 4.49 7.72
N GLY A 300 2.13 4.60 6.39
CA GLY A 300 2.07 5.88 5.68
C GLY A 300 0.85 6.71 6.07
N LEU A 301 -0.34 6.11 6.12
CA LEU A 301 -1.56 6.78 6.53
C LEU A 301 -1.50 7.28 7.98
N ILE A 302 -1.01 6.44 8.91
CA ILE A 302 -0.88 6.82 10.33
C ILE A 302 -0.03 8.08 10.46
N PHE A 303 1.11 8.15 9.78
CA PHE A 303 1.99 9.32 9.85
C PHE A 303 1.34 10.57 9.24
N ILE A 304 0.56 10.44 8.16
CA ILE A 304 -0.21 11.57 7.61
C ILE A 304 -1.21 12.09 8.64
N VAL A 305 -1.99 11.20 9.22
CA VAL A 305 -3.10 11.58 10.11
C VAL A 305 -2.59 12.11 11.45
N THR A 306 -1.53 11.53 12.01
CA THR A 306 -1.10 11.82 13.39
C THR A 306 -0.02 12.90 13.53
N GLY A 307 0.77 13.16 12.51
CA GLY A 307 1.91 14.05 12.70
C GLY A 307 2.41 14.74 11.43
N LEU A 308 2.79 13.96 10.44
CA LEU A 308 3.34 14.51 9.20
C LEU A 308 2.29 15.24 8.37
N GLY A 309 1.02 14.89 8.49
CA GLY A 309 -0.07 15.56 7.76
C GLY A 309 -0.08 17.08 7.95
N ARG A 310 0.31 17.57 9.14
CA ARG A 310 0.44 19.01 9.43
C ARG A 310 1.51 19.68 8.57
N TYR A 311 2.52 18.95 8.17
CA TYR A 311 3.65 19.43 7.39
C TYR A 311 3.52 19.16 5.90
N PHE A 312 2.60 18.26 5.52
CA PHE A 312 2.25 17.97 4.13
C PHE A 312 1.01 18.75 3.65
N SER A 313 0.14 19.11 4.59
CA SER A 313 -0.97 20.02 4.39
C SER A 313 -0.65 21.32 5.11
N ASP A 314 -0.31 22.36 4.40
CA ASP A 314 -0.40 23.69 4.96
C ASP A 314 -1.88 24.02 5.14
N PHE A 315 -2.34 23.85 6.34
CA PHE A 315 -3.49 24.58 6.80
C PHE A 315 -2.96 25.96 7.20
N SER A 316 -3.01 26.91 6.27
CA SER A 316 -2.88 28.31 6.61
C SER A 316 -3.95 28.64 7.66
N GLN A 317 -3.53 29.00 8.88
CA GLN A 317 -4.31 29.89 9.72
C GLN A 317 -4.33 31.27 9.10
#